data_3b270c4ce8beed68abc556a57b6c69b7
#
_entry.id   3b270c4ce8beed68abc556a57b6c69b7
#
_cell.length_a   1.000
_cell.length_b   1.000
_cell.length_c   1.000
_cell.angle_alpha   90.00
_cell.angle_beta   90.00
_cell.angle_gamma   90.00
#
_symmetry.space_group_name_H-M   'P 1'
#
loop_
_entity.id
_entity.type
_entity.pdbx_description
1 polymer ?
#
loop_
_entity_poly.entity_id
_entity_poly.type
_entity_poly.pdbx_seq_one_letter_code
_entity_poly.pdbx_strand_id
1 'polypeptide(L)'
;MRTLRTSSVALAAALSLTLAACGGSDDEGGEDTAAPAAEEPSFAAGTPMAELAEAGKLTVGTKFDQPLFGLKGLSGEPEGFDVEIAKIIAGELGIEADGIEFVEAVSANREPFLEQGRVDMVVATYTMNDKRDMVVDFAGPYFQAGQDILVAKGNPKGIEGPEGLKGNKTCSVSGSTPAATVQEKYGLTTQELLLVDAYSKCRDALANGQIDAITTDNVILAGYVNEAPDDFELLEAPFTEEPYGIGIPEGQEEFCDFINETLAAAAEDGRYEDAWKASAGEVIETVPELPEPKGCDA
;
A
#
# COMPACT_ATOMS: atom_id res chain seq x y z
N MET A 1 37.46 28.45 54.94
CA MET A 1 37.65 29.91 54.97
C MET A 1 36.49 30.49 54.16
N ARG A 2 35.54 31.00 54.86
CA ARG A 2 35.16 32.45 54.93
C ARG A 2 34.62 32.96 53.59
N THR A 3 33.47 33.49 53.38
CA THR A 3 32.40 34.13 54.19
C THR A 3 31.34 34.59 53.16
N LEU A 4 30.04 34.31 53.34
CA LEU A 4 28.98 35.19 53.84
C LEU A 4 28.97 36.62 53.20
N ARG A 5 27.89 37.09 52.61
CA ARG A 5 26.69 37.70 53.17
C ARG A 5 25.92 38.35 52.02
N THR A 6 24.70 38.16 51.92
CA THR A 6 23.48 38.81 52.43
C THR A 6 22.99 40.05 51.72
N SER A 7 21.74 40.00 51.40
CA SER A 7 20.58 40.85 51.69
C SER A 7 20.37 41.99 50.70
N SER A 8 19.22 42.49 50.34
CA SER A 8 17.84 42.46 50.80
C SER A 8 16.97 43.20 49.78
N VAL A 9 15.76 42.77 49.59
CA VAL A 9 14.48 43.50 49.67
C VAL A 9 14.42 44.92 49.15
N ALA A 10 13.50 45.19 48.23
CA ALA A 10 12.50 46.23 48.39
C ALA A 10 11.36 46.14 47.37
N LEU A 11 10.23 46.04 47.91
CA LEU A 11 8.85 46.19 47.47
C LEU A 11 8.56 47.63 47.06
N ALA A 12 7.87 47.87 45.94
CA ALA A 12 7.04 49.06 45.77
C ALA A 12 5.93 48.84 44.76
N ALA A 13 4.73 48.81 45.25
CA ALA A 13 3.48 48.94 44.52
C ALA A 13 3.21 50.42 44.20
N ALA A 14 2.70 50.69 43.02
CA ALA A 14 1.94 51.92 42.80
C ALA A 14 0.91 51.73 41.68
N LEU A 15 -0.29 51.98 42.02
CA LEU A 15 -1.56 52.08 41.34
C LEU A 15 -1.59 53.36 40.47
N SER A 16 -2.35 53.35 39.41
CA SER A 16 -3.36 54.32 39.00
C SER A 16 -3.42 54.61 37.51
N LEU A 17 -4.56 54.39 37.01
CA LEU A 17 -5.66 55.25 36.50
C LEU A 17 -5.67 55.54 35.01
N THR A 18 -6.74 55.02 34.44
CA THR A 18 -7.50 55.35 33.24
C THR A 18 -7.39 56.81 32.70
N LEU A 19 -7.29 56.86 31.36
CA LEU A 19 -7.95 57.93 30.60
C LEU A 19 -8.32 57.39 29.20
N ALA A 20 -9.61 57.46 28.91
CA ALA A 20 -10.19 57.25 27.62
C ALA A 20 -9.89 58.44 26.69
N ALA A 21 -9.53 58.15 25.44
CA ALA A 21 -9.65 59.10 24.33
C ALA A 21 -10.06 58.35 23.08
N CYS A 22 -11.23 58.69 22.56
CA CYS A 22 -11.74 58.30 21.24
C CYS A 22 -10.86 58.87 20.13
N GLY A 23 -10.59 58.06 19.09
CA GLY A 23 -10.04 58.51 17.82
C GLY A 23 -10.04 57.34 16.87
N GLY A 24 -11.03 57.28 15.96
CA GLY A 24 -11.19 56.19 14.99
C GLY A 24 -10.10 56.20 13.93
N SER A 25 -9.77 55.04 13.49
CA SER A 25 -9.36 54.68 12.13
C SER A 25 -9.49 53.18 11.98
N ASP A 26 -10.14 52.80 10.92
CA ASP A 26 -10.40 51.43 10.46
C ASP A 26 -9.09 50.65 10.37
N ASP A 27 -8.96 49.58 11.14
CA ASP A 27 -7.98 48.53 10.91
C ASP A 27 -8.75 47.20 11.01
N GLU A 28 -8.91 46.58 9.86
CA GLU A 28 -9.51 45.24 9.76
C GLU A 28 -8.64 44.25 10.54
N GLY A 29 -9.02 44.00 11.78
CA GLY A 29 -8.51 42.89 12.54
C GLY A 29 -8.93 41.60 11.89
N GLY A 30 -8.01 40.96 11.15
CA GLY A 30 -8.18 39.59 10.75
C GLY A 30 -8.38 38.72 11.99
N GLU A 31 -9.58 38.19 12.17
CA GLU A 31 -9.81 37.08 13.06
C GLU A 31 -8.94 35.92 12.54
N ASP A 32 -7.92 35.60 13.30
CA ASP A 32 -7.17 34.37 13.19
C ASP A 32 -8.16 33.26 13.57
N THR A 33 -9.00 32.88 12.60
CA THR A 33 -9.76 31.62 12.68
C THR A 33 -8.75 30.51 12.47
N ALA A 34 -8.13 30.07 13.58
CA ALA A 34 -7.48 28.76 13.59
C ALA A 34 -8.48 27.79 13.01
N ALA A 35 -8.07 27.10 11.93
CA ALA A 35 -8.85 26.00 11.36
C ALA A 35 -9.23 25.07 12.53
N PRO A 36 -10.49 24.62 12.62
CA PRO A 36 -10.86 23.67 13.65
C PRO A 36 -9.89 22.50 13.58
N ALA A 37 -9.34 22.10 14.73
CA ALA A 37 -8.56 20.88 14.85
C ALA A 37 -9.42 19.76 14.25
N ALA A 38 -8.83 18.94 13.38
CA ALA A 38 -9.53 17.77 12.84
C ALA A 38 -10.09 16.99 14.03
N GLU A 39 -11.38 16.69 14.00
CA GLU A 39 -12.01 15.87 15.03
C GLU A 39 -11.33 14.50 15.00
N GLU A 40 -10.91 13.99 16.17
CA GLU A 40 -10.40 12.63 16.26
C GLU A 40 -11.50 11.67 15.78
N PRO A 41 -11.17 10.65 14.97
CA PRO A 41 -12.16 9.70 14.48
C PRO A 41 -12.83 8.98 15.65
N SER A 42 -14.14 8.81 15.59
CA SER A 42 -14.94 8.20 16.65
C SER A 42 -15.67 6.98 16.10
N PHE A 43 -15.29 5.81 16.57
CA PHE A 43 -15.86 4.53 16.17
C PHE A 43 -16.75 3.93 17.25
N ALA A 44 -17.70 3.08 16.85
CA ALA A 44 -18.55 2.36 17.78
C ALA A 44 -17.70 1.39 18.64
N ALA A 45 -17.97 1.34 19.94
CA ALA A 45 -17.20 0.49 20.85
C ALA A 45 -17.33 -1.00 20.48
N GLY A 46 -16.20 -1.70 20.45
CA GLY A 46 -16.14 -3.13 20.09
C GLY A 46 -16.03 -3.41 18.60
N THR A 47 -15.89 -2.38 17.77
CA THR A 47 -15.53 -2.55 16.35
C THR A 47 -14.03 -2.67 16.16
N PRO A 48 -13.55 -3.34 15.10
CA PRO A 48 -12.13 -3.40 14.79
C PRO A 48 -11.48 -2.01 14.68
N MET A 49 -12.17 -1.03 14.10
CA MET A 49 -11.69 0.34 13.97
C MET A 49 -11.48 1.00 15.34
N ALA A 50 -12.41 0.79 16.29
CA ALA A 50 -12.26 1.34 17.65
C ALA A 50 -11.06 0.72 18.37
N GLU A 51 -10.86 -0.59 18.23
CA GLU A 51 -9.74 -1.31 18.86
C GLU A 51 -8.39 -0.85 18.29
N LEU A 52 -8.28 -0.68 16.96
CA LEU A 52 -7.09 -0.20 16.27
C LEU A 52 -6.77 1.25 16.62
N ALA A 53 -7.79 2.12 16.61
CA ALA A 53 -7.66 3.53 16.98
C ALA A 53 -7.23 3.69 18.46
N GLU A 54 -7.83 2.93 19.39
CA GLU A 54 -7.44 2.94 20.81
C GLU A 54 -6.01 2.43 21.01
N ALA A 55 -5.62 1.40 20.26
CA ALA A 55 -4.25 0.86 20.29
C ALA A 55 -3.23 1.84 19.68
N GLY A 56 -3.67 2.76 18.80
CA GLY A 56 -2.79 3.64 18.04
C GLY A 56 -1.81 2.89 17.16
N LYS A 57 -2.18 1.69 16.71
CA LYS A 57 -1.29 0.78 15.98
C LYS A 57 -2.04 -0.02 14.92
N LEU A 58 -1.42 -0.14 13.74
CA LEU A 58 -1.91 -0.96 12.63
C LEU A 58 -0.77 -1.82 12.08
N THR A 59 -0.95 -3.14 12.06
CA THR A 59 0.02 -4.07 11.47
C THR A 59 -0.41 -4.47 10.07
N VAL A 60 0.39 -4.11 9.07
CA VAL A 60 0.07 -4.28 7.65
C VAL A 60 1.00 -5.27 6.99
N GLY A 61 0.44 -6.32 6.39
CA GLY A 61 1.18 -7.21 5.51
C GLY A 61 1.35 -6.59 4.13
N THR A 62 2.60 -6.37 3.68
CA THR A 62 2.88 -5.83 2.35
C THR A 62 4.06 -6.53 1.68
N LYS A 63 4.32 -6.23 0.41
CA LYS A 63 5.50 -6.72 -0.30
C LYS A 63 6.73 -5.92 0.06
N PHE A 64 7.91 -6.57 0.00
CA PHE A 64 9.20 -5.90 0.21
C PHE A 64 10.11 -5.98 -1.01
N ASP A 65 9.65 -6.61 -2.09
CA ASP A 65 10.44 -6.91 -3.28
C ASP A 65 9.83 -6.39 -4.60
N GLN A 66 8.74 -5.63 -4.54
CA GLN A 66 8.03 -5.16 -5.73
C GLN A 66 8.20 -3.65 -5.90
N PRO A 67 9.08 -3.18 -6.78
CA PRO A 67 9.19 -1.77 -7.11
C PRO A 67 7.82 -1.18 -7.50
N LEU A 68 7.58 0.09 -7.20
CA LEU A 68 6.34 0.85 -7.39
C LEU A 68 5.19 0.50 -6.43
N PHE A 69 5.10 -0.72 -5.89
CA PHE A 69 3.97 -1.16 -5.05
C PHE A 69 4.37 -1.42 -3.60
N GLY A 70 5.39 -2.23 -3.36
CA GLY A 70 5.88 -2.52 -2.01
C GLY A 70 7.35 -2.95 -2.08
N LEU A 71 8.24 -1.98 -1.98
CA LEU A 71 9.69 -2.18 -2.01
C LEU A 71 10.32 -1.71 -0.70
N LYS A 72 11.04 -2.60 -0.03
CA LYS A 72 11.84 -2.24 1.14
C LYS A 72 13.28 -2.05 0.74
N GLY A 73 13.67 -0.79 0.57
CA GLY A 73 15.03 -0.41 0.24
C GLY A 73 15.96 -0.36 1.45
N LEU A 74 17.10 0.32 1.27
CA LEU A 74 18.12 0.49 2.31
C LEU A 74 17.68 1.41 3.47
N SER A 75 16.63 2.21 3.27
CA SER A 75 16.02 3.07 4.30
C SER A 75 15.45 2.25 5.47
N GLY A 76 15.07 1.01 5.21
CA GLY A 76 14.47 0.12 6.20
C GLY A 76 12.95 0.22 6.28
N GLU A 77 12.33 1.26 5.70
CA GLU A 77 10.88 1.38 5.55
C GLU A 77 10.47 0.98 4.13
N PRO A 78 9.33 0.28 3.96
CA PRO A 78 8.80 0.00 2.63
C PRO A 78 8.19 1.26 2.01
N GLU A 79 8.21 1.31 0.67
CA GLU A 79 7.64 2.37 -0.16
C GLU A 79 6.87 1.78 -1.34
N GLY A 80 5.94 2.54 -1.89
CA GLY A 80 5.16 2.13 -3.04
C GLY A 80 3.66 2.32 -2.84
N PHE A 81 2.88 2.06 -3.89
CA PHE A 81 1.45 2.36 -3.92
C PHE A 81 0.65 1.60 -2.84
N ASP A 82 0.95 0.32 -2.61
CA ASP A 82 0.33 -0.47 -1.55
C ASP A 82 0.58 0.14 -0.16
N VAL A 83 1.79 0.67 0.04
CA VAL A 83 2.20 1.33 1.28
C VAL A 83 1.44 2.64 1.48
N GLU A 84 1.27 3.43 0.42
CA GLU A 84 0.51 4.69 0.48
C GLU A 84 -0.98 4.43 0.73
N ILE A 85 -1.57 3.41 0.11
CA ILE A 85 -2.96 2.98 0.39
C ILE A 85 -3.11 2.58 1.88
N ALA A 86 -2.15 1.82 2.42
CA ALA A 86 -2.17 1.46 3.85
C ALA A 86 -2.08 2.70 4.77
N LYS A 87 -1.28 3.70 4.41
CA LYS A 87 -1.17 4.96 5.15
C LYS A 87 -2.47 5.79 5.12
N ILE A 88 -3.18 5.80 3.98
CA ILE A 88 -4.49 6.46 3.87
C ILE A 88 -5.47 5.85 4.87
N ILE A 89 -5.55 4.51 4.92
CA ILE A 89 -6.44 3.80 5.85
C ILE A 89 -6.04 4.06 7.30
N ALA A 90 -4.75 4.00 7.63
CA ALA A 90 -4.24 4.30 8.97
C ALA A 90 -4.60 5.74 9.41
N GLY A 91 -4.47 6.70 8.50
CA GLY A 91 -4.82 8.11 8.75
C GLY A 91 -6.31 8.28 9.12
N GLU A 92 -7.23 7.59 8.42
CA GLU A 92 -8.66 7.62 8.75
C GLU A 92 -8.99 6.90 10.07
N LEU A 93 -8.14 5.96 10.51
CA LEU A 93 -8.22 5.36 11.85
C LEU A 93 -7.65 6.29 12.94
N GLY A 94 -7.04 7.43 12.59
CA GLY A 94 -6.34 8.30 13.52
C GLY A 94 -4.98 7.75 13.96
N ILE A 95 -4.39 6.84 13.19
CA ILE A 95 -3.10 6.22 13.48
C ILE A 95 -2.01 6.97 12.71
N GLU A 96 -1.05 7.52 13.45
CA GLU A 96 0.10 8.22 12.89
C GLU A 96 1.05 7.25 12.15
N ALA A 97 1.90 7.79 11.28
CA ALA A 97 2.79 6.99 10.44
C ALA A 97 3.72 6.05 11.24
N ASP A 98 4.15 6.46 12.43
CA ASP A 98 4.99 5.65 13.33
C ASP A 98 4.19 4.57 14.10
N GLY A 99 2.87 4.63 14.05
CA GLY A 99 1.96 3.59 14.53
C GLY A 99 1.74 2.45 13.52
N ILE A 100 2.22 2.58 12.29
CA ILE A 100 2.07 1.54 11.27
C ILE A 100 3.28 0.59 11.32
N GLU A 101 3.02 -0.70 11.55
CA GLU A 101 4.05 -1.75 11.45
C GLU A 101 3.89 -2.53 10.15
N PHE A 102 4.86 -2.41 9.24
CA PHE A 102 4.86 -3.19 8.00
C PHE A 102 5.59 -4.52 8.19
N VAL A 103 4.92 -5.61 7.79
CA VAL A 103 5.41 -6.99 7.83
C VAL A 103 5.49 -7.54 6.41
N GLU A 104 6.61 -8.20 6.05
CA GLU A 104 6.73 -8.83 4.74
C GLU A 104 5.71 -9.96 4.57
N ALA A 105 4.80 -9.81 3.63
CA ALA A 105 3.78 -10.79 3.28
C ALA A 105 4.00 -11.34 1.87
N VAL A 106 4.87 -12.37 1.75
CA VAL A 106 4.98 -13.12 0.49
C VAL A 106 3.65 -13.76 0.12
N SER A 107 3.41 -13.99 -1.18
CA SER A 107 2.08 -14.38 -1.68
C SER A 107 1.45 -15.58 -0.96
N ALA A 108 2.24 -16.57 -0.58
CA ALA A 108 1.76 -17.77 0.12
C ALA A 108 1.44 -17.55 1.61
N ASN A 109 1.81 -16.40 2.17
CA ASN A 109 1.63 -16.12 3.60
C ASN A 109 0.49 -15.15 3.89
N ARG A 110 -0.14 -14.56 2.86
CA ARG A 110 -1.16 -13.50 3.05
C ARG A 110 -2.37 -14.02 3.82
N GLU A 111 -3.00 -15.08 3.32
CA GLU A 111 -4.12 -15.74 4.00
C GLU A 111 -3.71 -16.26 5.40
N PRO A 112 -2.61 -17.04 5.58
CA PRO A 112 -2.18 -17.48 6.90
C PRO A 112 -1.88 -16.37 7.90
N PHE A 113 -1.43 -15.20 7.45
CA PHE A 113 -1.13 -14.09 8.37
C PHE A 113 -2.42 -13.45 8.90
N LEU A 114 -3.43 -13.31 8.06
CA LEU A 114 -4.76 -12.84 8.46
C LEU A 114 -5.46 -13.84 9.37
N GLU A 115 -5.51 -15.12 8.99
CA GLU A 115 -6.13 -16.19 9.80
C GLU A 115 -5.50 -16.34 11.20
N GLN A 116 -4.19 -16.05 11.34
CA GLN A 116 -3.46 -16.15 12.61
C GLN A 116 -3.43 -14.84 13.40
N GLY A 117 -4.02 -13.76 12.89
CA GLY A 117 -3.98 -12.44 13.51
C GLY A 117 -2.53 -11.88 13.62
N ARG A 118 -1.66 -12.23 12.68
CA ARG A 118 -0.30 -11.68 12.62
C ARG A 118 -0.25 -10.30 12.01
N VAL A 119 -1.23 -9.97 11.21
CA VAL A 119 -1.46 -8.66 10.60
C VAL A 119 -2.95 -8.33 10.71
N ASP A 120 -3.26 -7.05 10.79
CA ASP A 120 -4.63 -6.55 10.85
C ASP A 120 -5.23 -6.45 9.43
N MET A 121 -4.40 -6.16 8.44
CA MET A 121 -4.76 -6.17 7.03
C MET A 121 -3.57 -6.52 6.13
N VAL A 122 -3.85 -6.89 4.88
CA VAL A 122 -2.86 -7.15 3.83
C VAL A 122 -3.10 -6.26 2.63
N VAL A 123 -2.13 -5.40 2.31
CA VAL A 123 -2.08 -4.57 1.09
C VAL A 123 -0.79 -4.96 0.36
N ALA A 124 -0.91 -5.89 -0.59
CA ALA A 124 0.25 -6.62 -1.11
C ALA A 124 0.03 -7.14 -2.54
N THR A 125 -0.37 -6.26 -3.50
CA THR A 125 -0.76 -6.66 -4.86
C THR A 125 -1.66 -7.91 -4.81
N TYR A 126 -2.73 -7.81 -4.05
CA TYR A 126 -3.48 -8.97 -3.57
C TYR A 126 -4.76 -9.16 -4.37
N THR A 127 -4.68 -9.92 -5.46
CA THR A 127 -5.82 -10.23 -6.33
C THR A 127 -6.96 -10.88 -5.55
N MET A 128 -8.14 -10.25 -5.60
CA MET A 128 -9.39 -10.79 -5.07
C MET A 128 -9.88 -11.93 -5.95
N ASN A 129 -10.32 -13.02 -5.36
CA ASN A 129 -11.00 -14.11 -6.05
C ASN A 129 -11.79 -14.99 -5.07
N ASP A 130 -12.80 -15.71 -5.59
CA ASP A 130 -13.70 -16.54 -4.80
C ASP A 130 -13.02 -17.56 -3.88
N LYS A 131 -11.83 -18.06 -4.28
CA LYS A 131 -11.09 -19.04 -3.48
C LYS A 131 -10.49 -18.43 -2.22
N ARG A 132 -9.98 -17.20 -2.33
CA ARG A 132 -9.43 -16.44 -1.20
C ARG A 132 -10.51 -15.92 -0.30
N ASP A 133 -11.61 -15.49 -0.90
CA ASP A 133 -12.81 -14.96 -0.25
C ASP A 133 -13.52 -15.99 0.65
N MET A 134 -13.23 -17.28 0.49
CA MET A 134 -13.69 -18.34 1.41
C MET A 134 -12.91 -18.40 2.75
N VAL A 135 -11.84 -17.66 2.92
CA VAL A 135 -10.94 -17.77 4.09
C VAL A 135 -10.50 -16.42 4.65
N VAL A 136 -10.72 -15.33 3.92
CA VAL A 136 -10.44 -13.95 4.32
C VAL A 136 -11.44 -13.04 3.63
N ASP A 137 -11.79 -11.92 4.23
CA ASP A 137 -12.61 -10.89 3.58
C ASP A 137 -11.73 -9.93 2.77
N PHE A 138 -12.33 -9.27 1.78
CA PHE A 138 -11.68 -8.26 0.96
C PHE A 138 -12.46 -6.97 0.90
N ALA A 139 -11.78 -5.86 1.16
CA ALA A 139 -12.24 -4.53 0.76
C ALA A 139 -11.62 -4.12 -0.58
N GLY A 140 -12.28 -3.25 -1.31
CA GLY A 140 -11.86 -2.78 -2.63
C GLY A 140 -12.63 -3.46 -3.78
N PRO A 141 -12.03 -3.56 -4.98
CA PRO A 141 -10.60 -3.39 -5.28
C PRO A 141 -10.13 -1.94 -5.24
N TYR A 142 -8.86 -1.74 -4.88
CA TYR A 142 -8.21 -0.43 -4.95
C TYR A 142 -7.42 -0.21 -6.25
N PHE A 143 -7.19 -1.26 -7.03
CA PHE A 143 -6.47 -1.18 -8.30
C PHE A 143 -6.85 -2.34 -9.22
N GLN A 144 -6.75 -2.13 -10.54
CA GLN A 144 -6.96 -3.17 -11.55
C GLN A 144 -5.66 -3.43 -12.32
N ALA A 145 -5.05 -4.59 -12.08
CA ALA A 145 -3.92 -5.10 -12.84
C ALA A 145 -4.34 -6.18 -13.84
N GLY A 146 -3.37 -6.68 -14.60
CA GLY A 146 -3.53 -7.84 -15.47
C GLY A 146 -2.24 -8.64 -15.54
N GLN A 147 -2.32 -9.97 -15.56
CA GLN A 147 -1.14 -10.82 -15.71
C GLN A 147 -0.51 -10.63 -17.09
N ASP A 148 0.84 -10.49 -17.12
CA ASP A 148 1.63 -10.29 -18.31
C ASP A 148 2.93 -11.13 -18.24
N ILE A 149 3.82 -10.91 -19.18
CA ILE A 149 5.07 -11.66 -19.31
C ILE A 149 6.25 -10.71 -19.49
N LEU A 150 7.29 -10.92 -18.68
CA LEU A 150 8.59 -10.26 -18.79
C LEU A 150 9.61 -11.23 -19.38
N VAL A 151 10.36 -10.75 -20.34
CA VAL A 151 11.45 -11.53 -20.99
C VAL A 151 12.76 -10.75 -20.95
N ALA A 152 13.87 -11.41 -21.26
CA ALA A 152 15.12 -10.71 -21.48
C ALA A 152 15.01 -9.78 -22.71
N LYS A 153 15.73 -8.67 -22.68
CA LYS A 153 15.71 -7.65 -23.74
C LYS A 153 15.89 -8.24 -25.14
N GLY A 154 15.03 -7.82 -26.05
CA GLY A 154 14.99 -8.32 -27.44
C GLY A 154 14.31 -9.67 -27.58
N ASN A 155 13.66 -10.19 -26.54
CA ASN A 155 12.84 -11.39 -26.56
C ASN A 155 13.48 -12.59 -27.30
N PRO A 156 14.62 -13.12 -26.83
CA PRO A 156 15.41 -14.09 -27.59
C PRO A 156 14.70 -15.42 -27.86
N LYS A 157 13.59 -15.68 -27.14
CA LYS A 157 12.76 -16.89 -27.33
C LYS A 157 11.54 -16.65 -28.19
N GLY A 158 11.24 -15.41 -28.58
CA GLY A 158 10.07 -15.07 -29.38
C GLY A 158 8.76 -15.41 -28.68
N ILE A 159 8.68 -15.16 -27.36
CA ILE A 159 7.46 -15.38 -26.56
C ILE A 159 6.52 -14.21 -26.85
N GLU A 160 5.36 -14.48 -27.44
CA GLU A 160 4.38 -13.44 -27.82
C GLU A 160 3.14 -13.43 -26.93
N GLY A 161 3.03 -14.37 -25.99
CA GLY A 161 1.88 -14.51 -25.10
C GLY A 161 1.97 -15.78 -24.26
N PRO A 162 0.93 -16.07 -23.45
CA PRO A 162 0.97 -17.17 -22.48
C PRO A 162 1.13 -18.57 -23.11
N GLU A 163 0.66 -18.79 -24.34
CA GLU A 163 0.87 -20.04 -25.07
C GLU A 163 2.36 -20.27 -25.39
N GLY A 164 3.12 -19.18 -25.61
CA GLY A 164 4.54 -19.20 -25.86
C GLY A 164 5.40 -19.57 -24.65
N LEU A 165 4.84 -19.66 -23.46
CA LEU A 165 5.53 -20.12 -22.25
C LEU A 165 5.79 -21.63 -22.28
N LYS A 166 5.00 -22.39 -23.04
CA LYS A 166 5.19 -23.83 -23.20
C LYS A 166 6.53 -24.16 -23.83
N GLY A 167 7.28 -25.07 -23.22
CA GLY A 167 8.62 -25.46 -23.66
C GLY A 167 9.73 -24.49 -23.25
N ASN A 168 9.39 -23.36 -22.61
CA ASN A 168 10.31 -22.39 -22.06
C ASN A 168 10.33 -22.47 -20.53
N LYS A 169 11.45 -22.08 -19.91
CA LYS A 169 11.57 -21.99 -18.46
C LYS A 169 10.96 -20.70 -17.98
N THR A 170 9.85 -20.77 -17.28
CA THR A 170 9.11 -19.64 -16.75
C THR A 170 9.23 -19.58 -15.23
N CYS A 171 9.32 -18.41 -14.64
CA CYS A 171 9.28 -18.22 -13.19
C CYS A 171 8.00 -17.48 -12.78
N SER A 172 7.46 -17.88 -11.65
CA SER A 172 6.40 -17.15 -10.94
C SER A 172 6.52 -17.42 -9.43
N VAL A 173 5.59 -16.89 -8.63
CA VAL A 173 5.66 -16.97 -7.17
C VAL A 173 4.60 -17.93 -6.64
N SER A 174 4.99 -18.76 -5.66
CA SER A 174 4.08 -19.67 -4.96
C SER A 174 2.95 -18.90 -4.28
N GLY A 175 1.69 -19.36 -4.43
CA GLY A 175 0.51 -18.71 -3.85
C GLY A 175 -0.01 -17.49 -4.63
N SER A 176 0.58 -17.18 -5.80
CA SER A 176 0.08 -16.15 -6.69
C SER A 176 -0.98 -16.67 -7.66
N THR A 177 -1.90 -15.80 -8.08
CA THR A 177 -2.86 -16.09 -9.17
C THR A 177 -2.15 -16.32 -10.50
N PRO A 178 -1.10 -15.55 -10.88
CA PRO A 178 -0.34 -15.81 -12.10
C PRO A 178 0.27 -17.22 -12.18
N ALA A 179 0.82 -17.74 -11.09
CA ALA A 179 1.35 -19.11 -11.06
C ALA A 179 0.26 -20.14 -11.28
N ALA A 180 -0.89 -20.00 -10.61
CA ALA A 180 -2.04 -20.88 -10.79
C ALA A 180 -2.58 -20.81 -12.22
N THR A 181 -2.73 -19.61 -12.78
CA THR A 181 -3.25 -19.41 -14.14
C THR A 181 -2.41 -20.14 -15.19
N VAL A 182 -1.07 -20.01 -15.15
CA VAL A 182 -0.23 -20.66 -16.16
C VAL A 182 -0.18 -22.20 -16.00
N GLN A 183 -0.38 -22.70 -14.78
CA GLN A 183 -0.52 -24.14 -14.55
C GLN A 183 -1.87 -24.68 -15.01
N GLU A 184 -2.95 -24.04 -14.60
CA GLU A 184 -4.32 -24.54 -14.79
C GLU A 184 -4.86 -24.30 -16.21
N LYS A 185 -4.66 -23.06 -16.73
CA LYS A 185 -5.19 -22.69 -18.05
C LYS A 185 -4.24 -23.03 -19.19
N TYR A 186 -2.93 -22.83 -18.98
CA TYR A 186 -1.93 -23.00 -20.04
C TYR A 186 -1.14 -24.30 -19.92
N GLY A 187 -1.32 -25.03 -18.82
CA GLY A 187 -0.79 -26.38 -18.64
C GLY A 187 0.74 -26.44 -18.52
N LEU A 188 1.37 -25.40 -17.96
CA LEU A 188 2.79 -25.43 -17.66
C LEU A 188 3.07 -26.50 -16.61
N THR A 189 4.06 -27.32 -16.89
CA THR A 189 4.50 -28.40 -16.01
C THR A 189 5.44 -27.86 -14.93
N THR A 190 5.66 -28.65 -13.87
CA THR A 190 6.66 -28.32 -12.83
C THR A 190 8.11 -28.31 -13.35
N GLN A 191 8.36 -28.80 -14.56
CA GLN A 191 9.66 -28.72 -15.21
C GLN A 191 9.85 -27.41 -15.98
N GLU A 192 8.74 -26.80 -16.42
CA GLU A 192 8.72 -25.53 -17.15
C GLU A 192 8.54 -24.34 -16.21
N LEU A 193 7.85 -24.52 -15.06
CA LEU A 193 7.54 -23.46 -14.10
C LEU A 193 8.38 -23.59 -12.84
N LEU A 194 9.31 -22.66 -12.67
CA LEU A 194 10.04 -22.42 -11.42
C LEU A 194 9.15 -21.58 -10.48
N LEU A 195 8.85 -22.12 -9.31
CA LEU A 195 8.14 -21.39 -8.25
C LEU A 195 9.11 -20.98 -7.15
N VAL A 196 9.11 -19.69 -6.84
CA VAL A 196 9.89 -19.09 -5.75
C VAL A 196 8.95 -18.36 -4.77
N ASP A 197 9.47 -17.75 -3.74
CA ASP A 197 8.70 -17.02 -2.73
C ASP A 197 8.59 -15.50 -3.00
N ALA A 198 9.51 -14.94 -3.83
CA ALA A 198 9.57 -13.52 -4.15
C ALA A 198 9.92 -13.29 -5.63
N TYR A 199 9.31 -12.29 -6.28
CA TYR A 199 9.54 -11.98 -7.69
C TYR A 199 10.95 -11.45 -7.98
N SER A 200 11.61 -10.83 -7.01
CA SER A 200 13.02 -10.45 -7.12
C SER A 200 13.93 -11.64 -7.44
N LYS A 201 13.62 -12.84 -6.95
CA LYS A 201 14.35 -14.07 -7.29
C LYS A 201 14.11 -14.51 -8.74
N CYS A 202 12.87 -14.32 -9.26
CA CYS A 202 12.59 -14.53 -10.69
C CYS A 202 13.37 -13.53 -11.55
N ARG A 203 13.38 -12.24 -11.16
CA ARG A 203 14.13 -11.19 -11.85
C ARG A 203 15.63 -11.56 -11.94
N ASP A 204 16.21 -11.94 -10.82
CA ASP A 204 17.63 -12.34 -10.79
C ASP A 204 17.90 -13.59 -11.65
N ALA A 205 16.98 -14.56 -11.64
CA ALA A 205 17.10 -15.75 -12.49
C ALA A 205 16.99 -15.43 -13.99
N LEU A 206 16.13 -14.49 -14.38
CA LEU A 206 16.01 -14.00 -15.76
C LEU A 206 17.26 -13.25 -16.19
N ALA A 207 17.75 -12.32 -15.38
CA ALA A 207 18.97 -11.57 -15.63
C ALA A 207 20.19 -12.46 -15.80
N ASN A 208 20.26 -13.59 -15.07
CA ASN A 208 21.33 -14.58 -15.17
C ASN A 208 21.11 -15.65 -16.27
N GLY A 209 20.04 -15.55 -17.07
CA GLY A 209 19.73 -16.50 -18.14
C GLY A 209 19.38 -17.92 -17.65
N GLN A 210 18.93 -18.06 -16.42
CA GLN A 210 18.53 -19.35 -15.83
C GLN A 210 17.10 -19.72 -16.21
N ILE A 211 16.28 -18.72 -16.55
CA ILE A 211 14.92 -18.83 -17.04
C ILE A 211 14.74 -17.98 -18.30
N ASP A 212 13.66 -18.20 -19.02
CA ASP A 212 13.35 -17.56 -20.30
C ASP A 212 12.30 -16.44 -20.13
N ALA A 213 11.43 -16.55 -19.12
CA ALA A 213 10.36 -15.59 -18.85
C ALA A 213 9.97 -15.53 -17.36
N ILE A 214 9.41 -14.42 -16.96
CA ILE A 214 8.66 -14.24 -15.70
C ILE A 214 7.21 -13.98 -16.07
N THR A 215 6.27 -14.53 -15.31
CA THR A 215 4.88 -14.15 -15.47
C THR A 215 4.27 -13.76 -14.12
N THR A 216 3.72 -12.56 -14.09
CA THR A 216 2.96 -11.95 -13.01
C THR A 216 2.24 -10.70 -13.54
N ASP A 217 1.74 -9.87 -12.65
CA ASP A 217 0.96 -8.70 -13.01
C ASP A 217 1.83 -7.63 -13.66
N ASN A 218 1.30 -7.03 -14.70
CA ASN A 218 1.99 -6.07 -15.58
C ASN A 218 2.67 -4.92 -14.82
N VAL A 219 2.05 -4.42 -13.76
CA VAL A 219 2.59 -3.32 -12.95
C VAL A 219 3.80 -3.71 -12.10
N ILE A 220 3.85 -4.97 -11.62
CA ILE A 220 5.02 -5.53 -10.94
C ILE A 220 6.18 -5.66 -11.94
N LEU A 221 5.88 -6.17 -13.13
CA LEU A 221 6.86 -6.33 -14.21
C LEU A 221 7.38 -4.97 -14.71
N ALA A 222 6.50 -3.97 -14.83
CA ALA A 222 6.89 -2.60 -15.19
C ALA A 222 7.90 -2.01 -14.19
N GLY A 223 7.72 -2.29 -12.90
CA GLY A 223 8.67 -1.90 -11.87
C GLY A 223 10.09 -2.47 -12.12
N TYR A 224 10.19 -3.75 -12.46
CA TYR A 224 11.48 -4.38 -12.79
C TYR A 224 12.08 -3.86 -14.11
N VAL A 225 11.25 -3.57 -15.11
CA VAL A 225 11.73 -2.91 -16.35
C VAL A 225 12.30 -1.53 -16.03
N ASN A 226 11.62 -0.76 -15.17
CA ASN A 226 12.10 0.56 -14.78
C ASN A 226 13.46 0.51 -14.06
N GLU A 227 13.69 -0.50 -13.21
CA GLU A 227 15.00 -0.70 -12.55
C GLU A 227 16.13 -1.09 -13.53
N ALA A 228 15.80 -1.84 -14.59
CA ALA A 228 16.78 -2.36 -15.54
C ALA A 228 16.24 -2.40 -16.99
N PRO A 229 16.02 -1.23 -17.62
CA PRO A 229 15.38 -1.12 -18.94
C PRO A 229 16.21 -1.71 -20.10
N ASP A 230 17.50 -1.87 -19.89
CA ASP A 230 18.40 -2.49 -20.88
C ASP A 230 18.45 -4.01 -20.79
N ASP A 231 17.98 -4.59 -19.69
CA ASP A 231 18.03 -6.03 -19.43
C ASP A 231 16.70 -6.74 -19.75
N PHE A 232 15.58 -6.03 -19.61
CA PHE A 232 14.24 -6.62 -19.65
C PHE A 232 13.31 -5.94 -20.66
N GLU A 233 12.31 -6.71 -21.07
CA GLU A 233 11.23 -6.27 -21.96
C GLU A 233 9.90 -6.87 -21.50
N LEU A 234 8.91 -6.01 -21.26
CA LEU A 234 7.54 -6.38 -20.98
C LEU A 234 6.80 -6.56 -22.29
N LEU A 235 5.98 -7.61 -22.41
CA LEU A 235 5.23 -7.84 -23.66
C LEU A 235 4.08 -6.85 -23.85
N GLU A 236 3.62 -6.18 -22.79
CA GLU A 236 2.49 -5.23 -22.83
C GLU A 236 1.20 -5.84 -23.40
N ALA A 237 0.96 -7.10 -23.08
CA ALA A 237 -0.16 -7.89 -23.56
C ALA A 237 -0.83 -8.65 -22.41
N PRO A 238 -1.41 -7.95 -21.42
CA PRO A 238 -2.05 -8.58 -20.28
C PRO A 238 -3.19 -9.50 -20.72
N PHE A 239 -3.27 -10.70 -20.11
CA PHE A 239 -4.18 -11.76 -20.52
C PHE A 239 -5.13 -12.25 -19.42
N THR A 240 -5.12 -11.60 -18.25
CA THR A 240 -6.08 -11.80 -17.16
C THR A 240 -6.53 -10.46 -16.58
N GLU A 241 -7.51 -10.53 -15.69
CA GLU A 241 -7.89 -9.43 -14.80
C GLU A 241 -7.44 -9.78 -13.39
N GLU A 242 -6.70 -8.88 -12.75
CA GLU A 242 -6.16 -9.03 -11.41
C GLU A 242 -6.59 -7.82 -10.55
N PRO A 243 -7.83 -7.85 -10.01
CA PRO A 243 -8.32 -6.78 -9.13
C PRO A 243 -7.61 -6.88 -7.77
N TYR A 244 -6.86 -5.86 -7.38
CA TYR A 244 -6.17 -5.82 -6.09
C TYR A 244 -7.11 -5.32 -4.99
N GLY A 245 -7.33 -6.17 -4.01
CA GLY A 245 -8.07 -5.83 -2.79
C GLY A 245 -7.17 -5.77 -1.56
N ILE A 246 -7.76 -5.26 -0.51
CA ILE A 246 -7.18 -5.24 0.84
C ILE A 246 -7.77 -6.42 1.59
N GLY A 247 -6.94 -7.42 1.88
CA GLY A 247 -7.36 -8.58 2.67
C GLY A 247 -7.44 -8.23 4.15
N ILE A 248 -8.50 -8.65 4.79
CA ILE A 248 -8.74 -8.52 6.24
C ILE A 248 -9.19 -9.87 6.81
N PRO A 249 -9.15 -10.09 8.14
CA PRO A 249 -9.69 -11.31 8.74
C PRO A 249 -11.16 -11.52 8.37
N GLU A 250 -11.55 -12.79 8.20
CA GLU A 250 -12.92 -13.18 7.87
C GLU A 250 -13.94 -12.70 8.92
N GLY A 251 -15.11 -12.24 8.49
CA GLY A 251 -16.21 -11.78 9.35
C GLY A 251 -16.08 -10.34 9.85
N GLN A 252 -15.24 -9.52 9.19
CA GLN A 252 -15.07 -8.11 9.55
C GLN A 252 -15.77 -7.14 8.57
N GLU A 253 -17.07 -7.35 8.33
CA GLU A 253 -17.88 -6.54 7.41
C GLU A 253 -17.79 -5.03 7.69
N GLU A 254 -17.88 -4.61 8.96
CA GLU A 254 -17.80 -3.19 9.33
C GLU A 254 -16.41 -2.57 9.00
N PHE A 255 -15.33 -3.36 9.10
CA PHE A 255 -14.00 -2.90 8.72
C PHE A 255 -13.84 -2.86 7.20
N CYS A 256 -14.41 -3.83 6.48
CA CYS A 256 -14.48 -3.80 5.03
C CYS A 256 -15.21 -2.55 4.52
N ASP A 257 -16.39 -2.23 5.06
CA ASP A 257 -17.16 -1.05 4.71
C ASP A 257 -16.38 0.24 4.97
N PHE A 258 -15.76 0.35 6.16
CA PHE A 258 -14.90 1.47 6.50
C PHE A 258 -13.75 1.66 5.50
N ILE A 259 -13.07 0.59 5.10
CA ILE A 259 -11.98 0.66 4.11
C ILE A 259 -12.52 1.11 2.75
N ASN A 260 -13.67 0.59 2.30
CA ASN A 260 -14.30 0.99 1.05
C ASN A 260 -14.70 2.47 1.05
N GLU A 261 -15.30 2.96 2.14
CA GLU A 261 -15.64 4.37 2.31
C GLU A 261 -14.37 5.26 2.31
N THR A 262 -13.31 4.82 2.99
CA THR A 262 -12.01 5.51 3.02
C THR A 262 -11.40 5.62 1.62
N LEU A 263 -11.41 4.52 0.84
CA LEU A 263 -10.89 4.54 -0.54
C LEU A 263 -11.71 5.48 -1.44
N ALA A 264 -13.03 5.46 -1.33
CA ALA A 264 -13.90 6.35 -2.08
C ALA A 264 -13.65 7.83 -1.72
N ALA A 265 -13.54 8.17 -0.44
CA ALA A 265 -13.22 9.50 0.03
C ALA A 265 -11.83 9.94 -0.46
N ALA A 266 -10.82 9.07 -0.40
CA ALA A 266 -9.48 9.35 -0.89
C ALA A 266 -9.43 9.60 -2.41
N ALA A 267 -10.29 8.94 -3.18
CA ALA A 267 -10.43 9.21 -4.62
C ALA A 267 -11.11 10.56 -4.91
N GLU A 268 -12.09 10.95 -4.08
CA GLU A 268 -12.79 12.22 -4.23
C GLU A 268 -11.94 13.44 -3.82
N ASP A 269 -11.14 13.32 -2.76
CA ASP A 269 -10.33 14.41 -2.21
C ASP A 269 -8.90 14.50 -2.78
N GLY A 270 -8.50 13.54 -3.62
CA GLY A 270 -7.23 13.53 -4.35
C GLY A 270 -6.11 12.76 -3.65
N ARG A 271 -6.28 12.24 -2.44
CA ARG A 271 -5.25 11.43 -1.74
C ARG A 271 -4.87 10.17 -2.51
N TYR A 272 -5.82 9.55 -3.19
CA TYR A 272 -5.55 8.38 -4.05
C TYR A 272 -4.65 8.74 -5.24
N GLU A 273 -4.93 9.87 -5.92
CA GLU A 273 -4.10 10.39 -6.99
C GLU A 273 -2.69 10.75 -6.50
N ASP A 274 -2.59 11.39 -5.34
CA ASP A 274 -1.31 11.77 -4.73
C ASP A 274 -0.50 10.52 -4.33
N ALA A 275 -1.14 9.50 -3.77
CA ALA A 275 -0.53 8.20 -3.47
C ALA A 275 0.05 7.53 -4.72
N TRP A 276 -0.69 7.56 -5.84
CA TRP A 276 -0.23 7.05 -7.13
C TRP A 276 0.99 7.83 -7.64
N LYS A 277 0.90 9.16 -7.66
CA LYS A 277 1.99 10.03 -8.13
C LYS A 277 3.27 9.90 -7.31
N ALA A 278 3.13 9.71 -6.00
CA ALA A 278 4.26 9.53 -5.10
C ALA A 278 4.95 8.16 -5.22
N SER A 279 4.37 7.23 -5.99
CA SER A 279 4.85 5.85 -6.11
C SER A 279 4.96 5.38 -7.56
N ALA A 280 3.91 4.78 -8.10
CA ALA A 280 3.90 4.22 -9.46
C ALA A 280 3.83 5.29 -10.56
N GLY A 281 3.35 6.49 -10.25
CA GLY A 281 3.13 7.56 -11.22
C GLY A 281 4.39 8.11 -11.90
N GLU A 282 5.57 7.91 -11.32
CA GLU A 282 6.84 8.26 -11.97
C GLU A 282 7.13 7.38 -13.21
N VAL A 283 6.58 6.19 -13.26
CA VAL A 283 6.78 5.19 -14.33
C VAL A 283 5.53 5.03 -15.17
N ILE A 284 4.38 5.03 -14.53
CA ILE A 284 3.07 4.87 -15.16
C ILE A 284 2.29 6.19 -14.99
N GLU A 285 2.47 7.11 -15.95
CA GLU A 285 1.96 8.49 -15.87
C GLU A 285 0.44 8.59 -15.69
N THR A 286 -0.31 7.60 -16.20
CA THR A 286 -1.77 7.61 -16.10
C THR A 286 -2.21 7.23 -14.71
N VAL A 287 -2.89 8.14 -14.03
CA VAL A 287 -3.55 7.85 -12.74
C VAL A 287 -4.71 6.89 -13.01
N PRO A 288 -4.76 5.73 -12.34
CA PRO A 288 -5.88 4.82 -12.50
C PRO A 288 -7.15 5.37 -11.85
N GLU A 289 -8.30 5.10 -12.43
CA GLU A 289 -9.57 5.29 -11.73
C GLU A 289 -9.67 4.24 -10.61
N LEU A 290 -10.22 4.65 -9.46
CA LEU A 290 -10.54 3.69 -8.39
C LEU A 290 -11.65 2.76 -8.92
N PRO A 291 -11.45 1.43 -8.94
CA PRO A 291 -12.49 0.53 -9.41
C PRO A 291 -13.70 0.52 -8.46
N GLU A 292 -14.87 0.17 -8.97
CA GLU A 292 -16.07 0.00 -8.14
C GLU A 292 -15.83 -1.08 -7.07
N PRO A 293 -16.11 -0.80 -5.78
CA PRO A 293 -15.90 -1.75 -4.72
C PRO A 293 -16.84 -2.95 -4.86
N LYS A 294 -16.35 -4.14 -4.52
CA LYS A 294 -17.21 -5.30 -4.29
C LYS A 294 -17.83 -5.15 -2.90
N GLY A 295 -19.06 -5.64 -2.74
CA GLY A 295 -19.71 -5.64 -1.43
C GLY A 295 -18.94 -6.49 -0.40
N CYS A 296 -19.09 -6.12 0.86
CA CYS A 296 -18.45 -6.81 1.99
C CYS A 296 -19.26 -8.04 2.46
N ASP A 297 -20.39 -8.30 1.83
CA ASP A 297 -21.29 -9.45 2.09
C ASP A 297 -20.90 -10.58 1.13
N ALA A 298 -20.04 -11.48 1.50
CA ALA A 298 -19.71 -12.64 0.68
C ALA A 298 -20.26 -13.95 1.27
#